data_648aa1a85579b967fe0b6daaa55cf323
#
_entry.id   648aa1a85579b967fe0b6daaa55cf323
#
_cell.length_a   1.000
_cell.length_b   1.000
_cell.length_c   1.000
_cell.angle_alpha   90.00
_cell.angle_beta   90.00
_cell.angle_gamma   90.00
#
_symmetry.space_group_name_H-M   'P 1'
#
loop_
_entity.id
_entity.type
_entity.pdbx_description
1 polymer ?
#
loop_
_entity_poly.entity_id
_entity_poly.type
_entity_poly.pdbx_seq_one_letter_code
_entity_poly.pdbx_strand_id
1 'polypeptide(L)'
;MKVHSYDRIYKSQEYLSSLGTIHFRSLFGSYSLTIKNTVFAMVANGELYLRACEQSVQYCVQHSPVWLTFLKRGRPVMLNYYQVDESLWRDQQQLIQLSKFSLDAALQEKLTRCSQQRLKDLPNMTFHLESLLNDAGIYDVATLRMLGAKMCWLRLRQMNKSITDKVLFNLEGAIYGIHEAALPAIRRQELALWVKSLSPALVSVEKIE
;
A
#
# COMPACT_ATOMS: atom_id res chain seq x y z
N MET A 1 -16.89 -18.97 19.47
CA MET A 1 -15.84 -17.98 19.14
C MET A 1 -16.12 -17.15 17.89
N LYS A 2 -16.53 -17.70 16.75
CA LYS A 2 -16.81 -16.88 15.54
C LYS A 2 -17.99 -15.91 15.71
N VAL A 3 -19.07 -16.32 16.37
CA VAL A 3 -20.29 -15.50 16.57
C VAL A 3 -19.95 -14.21 17.31
N HIS A 4 -19.24 -14.25 18.43
CA HIS A 4 -18.86 -13.06 19.20
C HIS A 4 -17.98 -12.07 18.43
N SER A 5 -17.17 -12.55 17.48
CA SER A 5 -16.36 -11.66 16.65
C SER A 5 -17.20 -10.86 15.64
N TYR A 6 -18.26 -11.45 15.09
CA TYR A 6 -19.16 -10.72 14.19
C TYR A 6 -19.98 -9.67 14.94
N ASP A 7 -20.48 -9.99 16.15
CA ASP A 7 -21.20 -9.02 16.98
C ASP A 7 -20.30 -7.80 17.27
N ARG A 8 -19.02 -8.06 17.60
CA ARG A 8 -18.05 -6.98 17.85
C ARG A 8 -17.73 -6.17 16.60
N ILE A 9 -17.66 -6.81 15.43
CA ILE A 9 -17.47 -6.13 14.14
C ILE A 9 -18.65 -5.19 13.84
N TYR A 10 -19.89 -5.69 13.93
CA TYR A 10 -21.08 -4.89 13.66
C TYR A 10 -21.22 -3.73 14.65
N LYS A 11 -20.98 -3.96 15.94
CA LYS A 11 -20.93 -2.90 16.94
C LYS A 11 -19.88 -1.85 16.60
N SER A 12 -18.69 -2.27 16.17
CA SER A 12 -17.63 -1.35 15.74
C SER A 12 -18.03 -0.53 14.51
N GLN A 13 -18.70 -1.14 13.52
CA GLN A 13 -19.18 -0.44 12.34
C GLN A 13 -20.23 0.62 12.69
N GLU A 14 -21.13 0.32 13.62
CA GLU A 14 -22.14 1.26 14.10
C GLU A 14 -21.50 2.44 14.86
N TYR A 15 -20.70 2.14 15.89
CA TYR A 15 -20.09 3.15 16.77
C TYR A 15 -19.11 4.08 16.05
N LEU A 16 -18.39 3.56 15.07
CA LEU A 16 -17.34 4.28 14.33
C LEU A 16 -17.79 4.71 12.94
N SER A 17 -19.09 4.67 12.64
CA SER A 17 -19.67 5.04 11.34
C SER A 17 -19.32 6.47 10.90
N SER A 18 -19.10 7.38 11.84
CA SER A 18 -18.67 8.76 11.58
C SER A 18 -17.27 8.86 10.93
N LEU A 19 -16.42 7.84 11.04
CA LEU A 19 -15.09 7.82 10.42
C LEU A 19 -15.13 7.41 8.94
N GLY A 20 -16.24 6.83 8.48
CA GLY A 20 -16.45 6.36 7.12
C GLY A 20 -16.90 4.91 7.04
N THR A 21 -17.02 4.38 5.83
CA THR A 21 -17.44 2.99 5.61
C THR A 21 -16.34 2.02 6.06
N ILE A 22 -16.67 1.20 7.06
CA ILE A 22 -15.75 0.19 7.61
C ILE A 22 -16.01 -1.14 6.89
N HIS A 23 -14.97 -1.64 6.25
CA HIS A 23 -14.92 -2.99 5.69
C HIS A 23 -14.11 -3.91 6.60
N PHE A 24 -14.42 -5.19 6.60
CA PHE A 24 -13.65 -6.17 7.35
C PHE A 24 -13.20 -7.34 6.47
N ARG A 25 -12.06 -7.95 6.82
CA ARG A 25 -11.50 -9.11 6.15
C ARG A 25 -10.94 -10.09 7.19
N SER A 26 -11.14 -11.37 6.96
CA SER A 26 -10.51 -12.41 7.78
C SER A 26 -8.98 -12.38 7.62
N LEU A 27 -8.27 -12.47 8.73
CA LEU A 27 -6.81 -12.42 8.80
C LEU A 27 -6.30 -13.31 9.94
N PHE A 28 -5.71 -14.47 9.63
CA PHE A 28 -5.09 -15.39 10.61
C PHE A 28 -5.93 -15.71 11.84
N GLY A 29 -7.23 -16.02 11.65
CA GLY A 29 -8.15 -16.35 12.74
C GLY A 29 -8.77 -15.13 13.44
N SER A 30 -8.41 -13.93 13.06
CA SER A 30 -9.01 -12.65 13.46
C SER A 30 -9.58 -11.91 12.26
N TYR A 31 -10.03 -10.68 12.46
CA TYR A 31 -10.57 -9.81 11.40
C TYR A 31 -9.89 -8.45 11.45
N SER A 32 -9.45 -7.97 10.30
CA SER A 32 -8.96 -6.59 10.14
C SER A 32 -10.13 -5.67 9.79
N LEU A 33 -10.19 -4.49 10.40
CA LEU A 33 -11.12 -3.42 10.05
C LEU A 33 -10.40 -2.35 9.24
N THR A 34 -10.99 -1.97 8.11
CA THR A 34 -10.36 -1.05 7.16
C THR A 34 -11.29 0.07 6.76
N ILE A 35 -10.74 1.28 6.60
CA ILE A 35 -11.35 2.43 5.95
C ILE A 35 -10.43 2.86 4.82
N LYS A 36 -10.97 3.11 3.62
CA LYS A 36 -10.17 3.46 2.42
C LYS A 36 -8.99 2.51 2.18
N ASN A 37 -9.24 1.21 2.36
CA ASN A 37 -8.23 0.15 2.21
C ASN A 37 -7.01 0.30 3.15
N THR A 38 -7.21 0.89 4.34
CA THR A 38 -6.18 1.08 5.37
C THR A 38 -6.65 0.45 6.67
N VAL A 39 -5.86 -0.50 7.21
CA VAL A 39 -6.18 -1.20 8.46
C VAL A 39 -5.88 -0.28 9.63
N PHE A 40 -6.89 0.03 10.45
CA PHE A 40 -6.75 0.85 11.64
C PHE A 40 -7.10 0.10 12.94
N ALA A 41 -7.83 -1.01 12.81
CA ALA A 41 -8.26 -1.82 13.95
C ALA A 41 -8.33 -3.29 13.58
N MET A 42 -8.40 -4.16 14.59
CA MET A 42 -8.58 -5.60 14.46
C MET A 42 -9.62 -6.10 15.45
N VAL A 43 -10.34 -7.16 15.08
CA VAL A 43 -11.19 -7.92 16.02
C VAL A 43 -10.60 -9.31 16.17
N ALA A 44 -10.21 -9.65 17.40
CA ALA A 44 -9.65 -10.94 17.74
C ALA A 44 -10.28 -11.45 19.05
N ASN A 45 -10.63 -12.72 19.10
CA ASN A 45 -11.27 -13.38 20.27
C ASN A 45 -12.54 -12.67 20.78
N GLY A 46 -13.28 -12.00 19.89
CA GLY A 46 -14.49 -11.24 20.24
C GLY A 46 -14.22 -9.83 20.78
N GLU A 47 -12.97 -9.37 20.81
CA GLU A 47 -12.58 -8.05 21.30
C GLU A 47 -12.05 -7.16 20.18
N LEU A 48 -12.30 -5.85 20.30
CA LEU A 48 -11.77 -4.82 19.40
C LEU A 48 -10.39 -4.37 19.88
N TYR A 49 -9.47 -4.24 18.95
CA TYR A 49 -8.13 -3.71 19.17
C TYR A 49 -7.87 -2.55 18.21
N LEU A 50 -7.47 -1.40 18.74
CA LEU A 50 -7.07 -0.24 17.95
C LEU A 50 -5.57 -0.26 17.69
N ARG A 51 -5.17 0.21 16.54
CA ARG A 51 -3.75 0.38 16.21
C ARG A 51 -3.15 1.47 17.09
N ALA A 52 -2.06 1.14 17.79
CA ALA A 52 -1.32 2.09 18.60
C ALA A 52 -0.64 3.17 17.72
N CYS A 53 -0.67 4.40 18.18
CA CYS A 53 -0.03 5.55 17.57
C CYS A 53 0.47 6.50 18.67
N GLU A 54 1.24 7.51 18.32
CA GLU A 54 1.79 8.47 19.27
C GLU A 54 0.68 9.16 20.10
N GLN A 55 -0.43 9.52 19.48
CA GLN A 55 -1.57 10.17 20.15
C GLN A 55 -2.30 9.24 21.13
N SER A 56 -2.12 7.92 21.03
CA SER A 56 -2.72 6.96 21.98
C SER A 56 -1.84 6.67 23.20
N VAL A 57 -0.61 7.20 23.27
CA VAL A 57 0.34 6.92 24.36
C VAL A 57 -0.24 7.31 25.71
N GLN A 58 -0.84 8.48 25.83
CA GLN A 58 -1.41 8.93 27.09
C GLN A 58 -2.50 8.00 27.61
N TYR A 59 -3.41 7.57 26.73
CA TYR A 59 -4.44 6.57 27.07
C TYR A 59 -3.80 5.25 27.50
N CYS A 60 -2.83 4.73 26.76
CA CYS A 60 -2.16 3.47 27.09
C CYS A 60 -1.40 3.52 28.42
N VAL A 61 -0.80 4.64 28.77
CA VAL A 61 -0.12 4.83 30.08
C VAL A 61 -1.14 4.83 31.20
N GLN A 62 -2.28 5.49 31.04
CA GLN A 62 -3.31 5.59 32.09
C GLN A 62 -4.07 4.29 32.34
N HIS A 63 -4.37 3.52 31.28
CA HIS A 63 -5.24 2.35 31.35
C HIS A 63 -4.50 1.01 31.26
N SER A 64 -3.22 1.00 30.88
CA SER A 64 -2.40 -0.22 30.70
C SER A 64 -3.13 -1.34 29.94
N PRO A 65 -3.64 -1.08 28.71
CA PRO A 65 -4.50 -2.02 28.01
C PRO A 65 -3.76 -3.30 27.61
N VAL A 66 -4.50 -4.36 27.39
CA VAL A 66 -3.97 -5.62 26.88
C VAL A 66 -3.54 -5.45 25.43
N TRP A 67 -2.34 -5.93 25.10
CA TRP A 67 -1.82 -5.91 23.73
C TRP A 67 -2.19 -7.16 22.95
N LEU A 68 -2.51 -6.98 21.68
CA LEU A 68 -2.82 -8.11 20.80
C LEU A 68 -1.58 -8.97 20.57
N THR A 69 -1.68 -10.25 20.88
CA THR A 69 -0.58 -11.21 20.74
C THR A 69 -1.00 -12.39 19.89
N PHE A 70 -0.15 -12.78 18.93
CA PHE A 70 -0.30 -13.96 18.11
C PHE A 70 0.83 -14.95 18.33
N LEU A 71 0.51 -16.24 18.18
CA LEU A 71 1.52 -17.28 18.16
C LEU A 71 2.07 -17.47 16.74
N LYS A 72 3.34 -17.15 16.54
CA LYS A 72 4.05 -17.43 15.29
C LYS A 72 5.07 -18.53 15.51
N ARG A 73 4.82 -19.72 14.93
CA ARG A 73 5.68 -20.90 15.11
C ARG A 73 5.91 -21.22 16.59
N GLY A 74 4.86 -21.18 17.40
CA GLY A 74 4.91 -21.45 18.84
C GLY A 74 5.48 -20.31 19.72
N ARG A 75 5.90 -19.20 19.14
CA ARG A 75 6.41 -18.02 19.86
C ARG A 75 5.37 -16.91 19.89
N PRO A 76 5.08 -16.29 21.05
CA PRO A 76 4.19 -15.14 21.12
C PRO A 76 4.85 -13.94 20.44
N VAL A 77 4.11 -13.29 19.54
CA VAL A 77 4.50 -12.03 18.89
C VAL A 77 3.45 -10.99 19.23
N MET A 78 3.86 -9.97 19.95
CA MET A 78 3.03 -8.82 20.29
C MET A 78 2.92 -7.89 19.09
N LEU A 79 1.69 -7.49 18.75
CA LEU A 79 1.40 -6.52 17.70
C LEU A 79 1.14 -5.14 18.30
N ASN A 80 1.32 -4.10 17.50
CA ASN A 80 1.03 -2.72 17.88
C ASN A 80 -0.47 -2.41 17.85
N TYR A 81 -1.26 -3.23 18.57
CA TYR A 81 -2.69 -3.05 18.72
C TYR A 81 -3.07 -3.27 20.19
N TYR A 82 -3.81 -2.32 20.77
CA TYR A 82 -4.27 -2.39 22.16
C TYR A 82 -5.78 -2.62 22.22
N GLN A 83 -6.21 -3.38 23.23
CA GLN A 83 -7.60 -3.73 23.42
C GLN A 83 -8.44 -2.52 23.83
N VAL A 84 -9.62 -2.42 23.25
CA VAL A 84 -10.68 -1.50 23.68
C VAL A 84 -11.43 -2.16 24.84
N ASP A 85 -11.25 -1.63 26.04
CA ASP A 85 -11.91 -2.12 27.25
C ASP A 85 -13.36 -1.62 27.36
N GLU A 86 -14.10 -2.12 28.34
CA GLU A 86 -15.50 -1.72 28.57
C GLU A 86 -15.65 -0.24 28.95
N SER A 87 -14.63 0.38 29.55
CA SER A 87 -14.65 1.80 29.90
C SER A 87 -14.64 2.67 28.64
N LEU A 88 -13.78 2.30 27.67
CA LEU A 88 -13.68 2.99 26.38
C LEU A 88 -14.92 2.75 25.51
N TRP A 89 -15.56 1.56 25.60
CA TRP A 89 -16.84 1.31 24.92
C TRP A 89 -17.99 2.19 25.44
N ARG A 90 -17.94 2.61 26.70
CA ARG A 90 -18.94 3.51 27.29
C ARG A 90 -18.71 4.97 26.93
N ASP A 91 -17.46 5.36 26.68
CA ASP A 91 -17.08 6.69 26.18
C ASP A 91 -16.94 6.68 24.67
N GLN A 92 -18.09 6.81 23.98
CA GLN A 92 -18.13 6.78 22.52
C GLN A 92 -17.30 7.91 21.90
N GLN A 93 -17.24 9.09 22.52
CA GLN A 93 -16.45 10.21 21.98
C GLN A 93 -14.97 9.90 22.01
N GLN A 94 -14.46 9.39 23.13
CA GLN A 94 -13.06 9.01 23.26
C GLN A 94 -12.72 7.83 22.33
N LEU A 95 -13.62 6.84 22.18
CA LEU A 95 -13.45 5.73 21.26
C LEU A 95 -13.33 6.20 19.80
N ILE A 96 -14.20 7.10 19.35
CA ILE A 96 -14.15 7.69 18.00
C ILE A 96 -12.84 8.47 17.82
N GLN A 97 -12.44 9.27 18.79
CA GLN A 97 -11.21 10.06 18.73
C GLN A 97 -9.96 9.19 18.62
N LEU A 98 -9.82 8.18 19.47
CA LEU A 98 -8.69 7.24 19.42
C LEU A 98 -8.68 6.42 18.13
N SER A 99 -9.85 6.01 17.64
CA SER A 99 -9.98 5.31 16.36
C SER A 99 -9.58 6.20 15.19
N LYS A 100 -9.92 7.50 15.22
CA LYS A 100 -9.48 8.48 14.23
C LYS A 100 -7.96 8.63 14.24
N PHE A 101 -7.34 8.79 15.40
CA PHE A 101 -5.88 8.85 15.51
C PHE A 101 -5.21 7.58 14.95
N SER A 102 -5.75 6.40 15.26
CA SER A 102 -5.27 5.13 14.71
C SER A 102 -5.36 5.08 13.19
N LEU A 103 -6.46 5.57 12.60
CA LEU A 103 -6.66 5.63 11.16
C LEU A 103 -5.70 6.64 10.50
N ASP A 104 -5.59 7.84 11.05
CA ASP A 104 -4.73 8.91 10.52
C ASP A 104 -3.25 8.47 10.55
N ALA A 105 -2.79 7.88 11.64
CA ALA A 105 -1.44 7.34 11.76
C ALA A 105 -1.17 6.21 10.73
N ALA A 106 -2.15 5.31 10.53
CA ALA A 106 -2.04 4.24 9.55
C ALA A 106 -2.01 4.77 8.10
N LEU A 107 -2.78 5.82 7.81
CA LEU A 107 -2.76 6.51 6.51
C LEU A 107 -1.41 7.19 6.26
N GLN A 108 -0.87 7.90 7.25
CA GLN A 108 0.45 8.55 7.16
C GLN A 108 1.56 7.52 6.96
N GLU A 109 1.55 6.43 7.71
CA GLU A 109 2.54 5.36 7.52
C GLU A 109 2.46 4.75 6.11
N LYS A 110 1.24 4.54 5.59
CA LYS A 110 1.04 4.05 4.23
C LYS A 110 1.62 5.01 3.19
N LEU A 111 1.41 6.33 3.35
CA LEU A 111 1.98 7.35 2.47
C LEU A 111 3.52 7.36 2.56
N THR A 112 4.06 7.33 3.77
CA THR A 112 5.51 7.29 4.00
C THR A 112 6.15 6.04 3.40
N ARG A 113 5.53 4.87 3.57
CA ARG A 113 6.01 3.62 2.94
C ARG A 113 5.98 3.70 1.42
N CYS A 114 4.94 4.31 0.84
CA CYS A 114 4.88 4.52 -0.61
C CYS A 114 5.97 5.49 -1.10
N SER A 115 6.31 6.52 -0.33
CA SER A 115 7.36 7.48 -0.68
C SER A 115 8.78 6.93 -0.47
N GLN A 116 8.95 5.99 0.45
CA GLN A 116 10.25 5.33 0.74
C GLN A 116 10.48 4.07 -0.09
N GLN A 117 9.49 3.59 -0.85
CA GLN A 117 9.65 2.42 -1.70
C GLN A 117 10.68 2.73 -2.79
N ARG A 118 11.76 1.96 -2.82
CA ARG A 118 12.79 2.07 -3.87
C ARG A 118 12.26 1.50 -5.16
N LEU A 119 12.74 2.05 -6.29
CA LEU A 119 12.37 1.53 -7.62
C LEU A 119 12.64 0.02 -7.74
N LYS A 120 13.79 -0.45 -7.22
CA LYS A 120 14.16 -1.88 -7.25
C LYS A 120 13.20 -2.81 -6.51
N ASP A 121 12.37 -2.30 -5.58
CA ASP A 121 11.43 -3.10 -4.80
C ASP A 121 10.11 -3.32 -5.56
N LEU A 122 9.95 -2.69 -6.72
CA LEU A 122 8.83 -2.91 -7.62
C LEU A 122 9.00 -4.20 -8.44
N PRO A 123 7.89 -4.87 -8.81
CA PRO A 123 7.95 -5.99 -9.75
C PRO A 123 8.68 -5.61 -11.05
N ASN A 124 9.37 -6.56 -11.66
CA ASN A 124 10.13 -6.40 -12.93
C ASN A 124 11.28 -5.40 -12.87
N MET A 125 11.54 -4.79 -11.73
CA MET A 125 12.62 -3.82 -11.58
C MET A 125 13.92 -4.54 -11.21
N THR A 126 14.93 -4.42 -12.05
CA THR A 126 16.27 -4.89 -11.78
C THR A 126 17.15 -3.74 -11.30
N PHE A 127 18.26 -4.05 -10.64
CA PHE A 127 19.24 -3.03 -10.24
C PHE A 127 19.75 -2.21 -11.45
N HIS A 128 19.96 -2.88 -12.60
CA HIS A 128 20.37 -2.20 -13.83
C HIS A 128 19.29 -1.23 -14.34
N LEU A 129 18.01 -1.64 -14.33
CA LEU A 129 16.90 -0.77 -14.76
C LEU A 129 16.72 0.40 -13.79
N GLU A 130 16.89 0.18 -12.48
CA GLU A 130 16.89 1.26 -11.48
C GLU A 130 18.01 2.28 -11.79
N SER A 131 19.22 1.83 -12.10
CA SER A 131 20.33 2.72 -12.47
C SER A 131 20.01 3.54 -13.70
N LEU A 132 19.49 2.91 -14.75
CA LEU A 132 19.08 3.62 -15.98
C LEU A 132 17.97 4.67 -15.72
N LEU A 133 17.01 4.36 -14.86
CA LEU A 133 15.96 5.30 -14.47
C LEU A 133 16.53 6.49 -13.69
N ASN A 134 17.47 6.25 -12.77
CA ASN A 134 18.17 7.31 -12.04
C ASN A 134 18.95 8.23 -13.00
N ASP A 135 19.64 7.65 -13.97
CA ASP A 135 20.35 8.42 -14.99
C ASP A 135 19.38 9.27 -15.86
N ALA A 136 18.14 8.79 -16.06
CA ALA A 136 17.07 9.50 -16.74
C ALA A 136 16.31 10.50 -15.86
N GLY A 137 16.75 10.74 -14.60
CA GLY A 137 16.14 11.68 -13.67
C GLY A 137 14.87 11.13 -12.98
N ILE A 138 14.73 9.81 -12.88
CA ILE A 138 13.60 9.13 -12.25
C ILE A 138 14.13 8.37 -11.03
N TYR A 139 14.05 9.00 -9.84
CA TYR A 139 14.72 8.52 -8.62
C TYR A 139 13.80 7.75 -7.67
N ASP A 140 12.49 7.86 -7.82
CA ASP A 140 11.50 7.33 -6.88
C ASP A 140 10.24 6.82 -7.59
N VAL A 141 9.45 6.03 -6.83
CA VAL A 141 8.22 5.41 -7.32
C VAL A 141 7.14 6.45 -7.65
N ALA A 142 7.10 7.58 -6.94
CA ALA A 142 6.11 8.63 -7.17
C ALA A 142 6.35 9.29 -8.54
N THR A 143 7.61 9.63 -8.85
CA THR A 143 8.03 10.16 -10.14
C THR A 143 7.76 9.17 -11.28
N LEU A 144 8.06 7.87 -11.08
CA LEU A 144 7.76 6.83 -12.06
C LEU A 144 6.26 6.75 -12.37
N ARG A 145 5.42 6.77 -11.34
CA ARG A 145 3.95 6.73 -11.50
C ARG A 145 3.39 7.99 -12.13
N MET A 146 3.92 9.15 -11.78
CA MET A 146 3.50 10.44 -12.34
C MET A 146 3.80 10.53 -13.83
N LEU A 147 4.99 10.10 -14.25
CA LEU A 147 5.41 10.13 -15.67
C LEU A 147 4.74 9.02 -16.50
N GLY A 148 4.46 7.89 -15.87
CA GLY A 148 3.94 6.70 -16.53
C GLY A 148 5.00 5.96 -17.38
N ALA A 149 4.71 4.69 -17.71
CA ALA A 149 5.67 3.81 -18.39
C ALA A 149 6.13 4.35 -19.76
N LYS A 150 5.24 4.92 -20.54
CA LYS A 150 5.54 5.44 -21.89
C LYS A 150 6.58 6.57 -21.85
N MET A 151 6.38 7.56 -20.98
CA MET A 151 7.31 8.69 -20.84
C MET A 151 8.65 8.25 -20.28
N CYS A 152 8.66 7.37 -19.28
CA CYS A 152 9.90 6.80 -18.73
C CYS A 152 10.66 6.03 -19.80
N TRP A 153 9.99 5.19 -20.58
CA TRP A 153 10.61 4.43 -21.67
C TRP A 153 11.19 5.35 -22.76
N LEU A 154 10.48 6.41 -23.14
CA LEU A 154 10.99 7.40 -24.11
C LEU A 154 12.29 8.05 -23.63
N ARG A 155 12.36 8.47 -22.36
CA ARG A 155 13.58 9.04 -21.77
C ARG A 155 14.74 8.05 -21.80
N LEU A 156 14.49 6.81 -21.41
CA LEU A 156 15.49 5.73 -21.47
C LEU A 156 15.96 5.50 -22.92
N ARG A 157 15.03 5.48 -23.88
CA ARG A 157 15.33 5.23 -25.29
C ARG A 157 16.14 6.37 -25.92
N GLN A 158 15.92 7.62 -25.50
CA GLN A 158 16.73 8.77 -25.91
C GLN A 158 18.18 8.66 -25.44
N MET A 159 18.40 8.15 -24.24
CA MET A 159 19.75 7.96 -23.67
C MET A 159 20.44 6.70 -24.20
N ASN A 160 19.68 5.64 -24.43
CA ASN A 160 20.20 4.36 -24.87
C ASN A 160 19.28 3.70 -25.90
N LYS A 161 19.68 3.72 -27.16
CA LYS A 161 18.93 3.17 -28.30
C LYS A 161 18.75 1.63 -28.21
N SER A 162 19.50 0.93 -27.35
CA SER A 162 19.38 -0.53 -27.16
C SER A 162 18.22 -0.94 -26.25
N ILE A 163 17.52 0.01 -25.62
CA ILE A 163 16.37 -0.25 -24.78
C ILE A 163 15.25 -0.91 -25.58
N THR A 164 14.86 -2.12 -25.21
CA THR A 164 13.84 -2.90 -25.92
C THR A 164 12.44 -2.59 -25.43
N ASP A 165 11.43 -3.03 -26.20
CA ASP A 165 10.00 -2.90 -25.84
C ASP A 165 9.67 -3.66 -24.56
N LYS A 166 10.43 -4.69 -24.20
CA LYS A 166 10.29 -5.44 -22.94
C LYS A 166 10.44 -4.52 -21.73
N VAL A 167 11.31 -3.50 -21.81
CA VAL A 167 11.48 -2.53 -20.72
C VAL A 167 10.20 -1.70 -20.54
N LEU A 168 9.47 -1.36 -21.59
CA LEU A 168 8.18 -0.69 -21.48
C LEU A 168 7.15 -1.55 -20.71
N PHE A 169 7.07 -2.86 -21.01
CA PHE A 169 6.19 -3.77 -20.29
C PHE A 169 6.62 -3.94 -18.83
N ASN A 170 7.94 -4.00 -18.55
CA ASN A 170 8.46 -4.04 -17.19
C ASN A 170 8.05 -2.80 -16.38
N LEU A 171 8.18 -1.61 -16.95
CA LEU A 171 7.77 -0.35 -16.32
C LEU A 171 6.26 -0.29 -16.07
N GLU A 172 5.46 -0.71 -17.04
CA GLU A 172 4.01 -0.78 -16.90
C GLU A 172 3.61 -1.74 -15.78
N GLY A 173 4.15 -2.95 -15.79
CA GLY A 173 3.93 -3.93 -14.71
C GLY A 173 4.37 -3.41 -13.35
N ALA A 174 5.51 -2.73 -13.26
CA ALA A 174 6.02 -2.12 -12.04
C ALA A 174 5.06 -1.06 -11.47
N ILE A 175 4.49 -0.20 -12.33
CA ILE A 175 3.52 0.83 -11.93
C ILE A 175 2.23 0.20 -11.38
N TYR A 176 1.73 -0.87 -11.99
CA TYR A 176 0.55 -1.60 -11.54
C TYR A 176 0.81 -2.57 -10.38
N GLY A 177 2.08 -2.79 -10.01
CA GLY A 177 2.45 -3.72 -8.94
C GLY A 177 2.31 -5.19 -9.32
N ILE A 178 2.39 -5.54 -10.62
CA ILE A 178 2.27 -6.91 -11.16
C ILE A 178 3.46 -7.27 -12.04
N HIS A 179 3.68 -8.59 -12.21
CA HIS A 179 4.67 -9.05 -13.17
C HIS A 179 4.25 -8.68 -14.61
N GLU A 180 5.20 -8.35 -15.48
CA GLU A 180 4.94 -7.94 -16.86
C GLU A 180 4.16 -8.99 -17.67
N ALA A 181 4.35 -10.29 -17.36
CA ALA A 181 3.61 -11.38 -17.98
C ALA A 181 2.11 -11.39 -17.57
N ALA A 182 1.76 -10.80 -16.42
CA ALA A 182 0.39 -10.71 -15.91
C ALA A 182 -0.37 -9.45 -16.40
N LEU A 183 0.27 -8.61 -17.22
CA LEU A 183 -0.42 -7.49 -17.85
C LEU A 183 -1.58 -7.98 -18.73
N PRO A 184 -2.76 -7.35 -18.66
CA PRO A 184 -3.89 -7.67 -19.53
C PRO A 184 -3.48 -7.65 -21.01
N ALA A 185 -3.95 -8.65 -21.79
CA ALA A 185 -3.59 -8.79 -23.21
C ALA A 185 -3.90 -7.52 -24.02
N ILE A 186 -5.04 -6.89 -23.76
CA ILE A 186 -5.46 -5.63 -24.39
C ILE A 186 -4.40 -4.53 -24.11
N ARG A 187 -3.99 -4.37 -22.85
CA ARG A 187 -3.02 -3.34 -22.48
C ARG A 187 -1.65 -3.59 -23.10
N ARG A 188 -1.22 -4.84 -23.15
CA ARG A 188 0.03 -5.23 -23.82
C ARG A 188 -0.01 -4.91 -25.31
N GLN A 189 -1.15 -5.20 -25.99
CA GLN A 189 -1.34 -4.87 -27.39
C GLN A 189 -1.33 -3.37 -27.65
N GLU A 190 -1.98 -2.57 -26.80
CA GLU A 190 -1.95 -1.09 -26.89
C GLU A 190 -0.53 -0.55 -26.82
N LEU A 191 0.29 -1.03 -25.85
CA LEU A 191 1.67 -0.61 -25.69
C LEU A 191 2.52 -1.00 -26.91
N ALA A 192 2.33 -2.23 -27.43
CA ALA A 192 3.05 -2.71 -28.61
C ALA A 192 2.71 -1.90 -29.87
N LEU A 193 1.43 -1.57 -30.08
CA LEU A 193 0.98 -0.72 -31.19
C LEU A 193 1.54 0.69 -31.05
N TRP A 194 1.55 1.24 -29.85
CA TRP A 194 2.12 2.56 -29.58
C TRP A 194 3.62 2.59 -29.93
N VAL A 195 4.41 1.61 -29.53
CA VAL A 195 5.84 1.55 -29.92
C VAL A 195 6.01 1.48 -31.44
N LYS A 196 5.21 0.67 -32.12
CA LYS A 196 5.25 0.60 -33.58
C LYS A 196 4.92 1.95 -34.26
N SER A 197 4.01 2.74 -33.67
CA SER A 197 3.66 4.07 -34.20
C SER A 197 4.80 5.09 -34.09
N LEU A 198 5.77 4.87 -33.18
CA LEU A 198 6.94 5.73 -32.98
C LEU A 198 8.10 5.43 -33.93
N SER A 199 8.10 4.26 -34.59
CA SER A 199 9.22 3.76 -35.39
C SER A 199 9.70 4.70 -36.52
N PRO A 200 8.88 5.52 -37.18
CA PRO A 200 9.37 6.46 -38.19
C PRO A 200 10.11 7.68 -37.62
N ALA A 201 9.73 8.12 -36.40
CA ALA A 201 10.25 9.39 -35.85
C ALA A 201 11.58 9.24 -35.09
N LEU A 202 11.88 8.05 -34.55
CA LEU A 202 13.10 7.78 -33.79
C LEU A 202 14.28 7.32 -34.67
N VAL A 203 14.02 7.02 -35.95
CA VAL A 203 15.05 6.64 -36.95
C VAL A 203 15.67 7.86 -37.64
N SER A 204 15.05 9.03 -37.54
CA SER A 204 15.41 10.22 -38.32
C SER A 204 16.42 11.17 -37.66
N VAL A 205 17.12 10.75 -36.60
CA VAL A 205 18.26 11.53 -36.06
C VAL A 205 19.56 10.80 -36.40
N GLU A 206 19.76 10.51 -37.69
CA GLU A 206 21.08 10.31 -38.29
C GLU A 206 21.43 11.51 -39.14
N LYS A 207 22.62 12.07 -38.82
CA LYS A 207 23.39 13.08 -39.62
C LYS A 207 22.95 14.53 -39.51
N ILE A 208 23.49 15.22 -38.55
CA ILE A 208 24.12 16.51 -38.83
C ILE A 208 25.57 16.38 -38.31
N GLU A 209 26.49 16.44 -39.29
CA GLU A 209 27.93 16.56 -39.09
C GLU A 209 28.28 17.83 -38.33
#